data_325e17b4dd32913fc370b449af585e01
#
_entry.id   325e17b4dd32913fc370b449af585e01
#
_cell.length_a   1.000
_cell.length_b   1.000
_cell.length_c   1.000
_cell.angle_alpha   90.00
_cell.angle_beta   90.00
_cell.angle_gamma   90.00
#
_symmetry.space_group_name_H-M   'P 1'
#
loop_
_entity.id
_entity.type
_entity.pdbx_description
1 polymer ?
#
loop_
_entity_poly.entity_id
_entity_poly.type
_entity_poly.pdbx_seq_one_letter_code
_entity_poly.pdbx_strand_id
1 'polypeptide(L)'
;MDETDFSSDILSGNPPLRSAVLSCASRKRRVEITAVHSLLHAMTSDRSLFIGHTPEGRPFITGSDMLVSVSHTDGYAALMLSHEKNVAVDIEYVSDRVERIAGRFMRDDETATCTLSRLIHWCVKETVYKYFSGQNLGYHDIRLHAFRLSKEGSVIADNLRDSTESAVAYRVRDGYVLTYMFG
;
A
#
# COMPACT_ATOMS: atom_id res chain seq x y z
N MET A 1 23.59 -0.32 -13.43
CA MET A 1 23.63 0.05 -12.01
C MET A 1 24.03 -1.20 -11.27
N ASP A 2 25.24 -1.17 -10.74
CA ASP A 2 25.95 -2.33 -10.19
C ASP A 2 25.38 -2.71 -8.82
N GLU A 3 25.59 -3.98 -8.36
CA GLU A 3 25.09 -4.49 -7.06
C GLU A 3 25.63 -3.70 -5.83
N THR A 4 26.57 -2.80 -6.02
CA THR A 4 27.18 -1.95 -5.00
C THR A 4 26.37 -0.69 -4.66
N ASP A 5 25.28 -0.40 -5.40
CA ASP A 5 24.56 0.88 -5.30
C ASP A 5 23.33 0.85 -4.36
N PHE A 6 23.03 -0.28 -3.73
CA PHE A 6 22.16 -0.28 -2.56
C PHE A 6 22.96 0.26 -1.40
N SER A 7 22.78 1.54 -1.11
CA SER A 7 23.61 2.28 -0.18
C SER A 7 23.96 1.41 1.03
N SER A 8 25.23 1.03 1.13
CA SER A 8 25.84 0.29 2.24
C SER A 8 25.43 0.89 3.60
N ASP A 9 25.10 2.17 3.62
CA ASP A 9 24.65 2.92 4.78
C ASP A 9 23.31 2.48 5.37
N ILE A 10 22.30 2.10 4.56
CA ILE A 10 21.00 1.64 5.07
C ILE A 10 21.13 0.26 5.68
N LEU A 11 21.98 -0.60 5.12
CA LEU A 11 22.13 -1.98 5.58
C LEU A 11 23.14 -2.11 6.73
N SER A 12 24.09 -1.16 6.87
CA SER A 12 25.20 -1.27 7.83
C SER A 12 24.77 -1.14 9.30
N GLY A 13 23.68 -0.42 9.58
CA GLY A 13 23.16 -0.21 10.93
C GLY A 13 21.98 -1.11 11.33
N ASN A 14 21.51 -2.00 10.44
CA ASN A 14 20.29 -2.78 10.64
C ASN A 14 20.47 -4.25 10.24
N PRO A 15 20.97 -5.11 11.16
CA PRO A 15 21.19 -6.53 10.85
C PRO A 15 19.93 -7.28 10.37
N PRO A 16 18.71 -7.09 10.94
CA PRO A 16 17.49 -7.68 10.43
C PRO A 16 17.21 -7.30 8.97
N LEU A 17 17.33 -6.02 8.61
CA LEU A 17 17.14 -5.54 7.25
C LEU A 17 18.17 -6.15 6.28
N ARG A 18 19.42 -6.17 6.68
CA ARG A 18 20.49 -6.80 5.89
C ARG A 18 20.18 -8.27 5.61
N SER A 19 19.76 -9.01 6.63
CA SER A 19 19.38 -10.43 6.49
C SER A 19 18.19 -10.59 5.53
N ALA A 20 17.14 -9.78 5.67
CA ALA A 20 15.96 -9.81 4.83
C ALA A 20 16.29 -9.52 3.35
N VAL A 21 17.15 -8.53 3.08
CA VAL A 21 17.58 -8.19 1.71
C VAL A 21 18.45 -9.30 1.11
N LEU A 22 19.43 -9.81 1.86
CA LEU A 22 20.35 -10.84 1.35
C LEU A 22 19.67 -12.21 1.14
N SER A 23 18.65 -12.54 1.92
CA SER A 23 17.88 -13.78 1.73
C SER A 23 16.95 -13.78 0.53
N CYS A 24 16.66 -12.61 -0.05
CA CYS A 24 15.80 -12.51 -1.23
C CYS A 24 16.56 -12.85 -2.51
N ALA A 25 16.09 -13.85 -3.26
CA ALA A 25 16.64 -14.18 -4.59
C ALA A 25 16.31 -13.12 -5.65
N SER A 26 15.13 -12.49 -5.57
CA SER A 26 14.65 -11.51 -6.53
C SER A 26 15.25 -10.12 -6.28
N ARG A 27 15.96 -9.57 -7.31
CA ARG A 27 16.45 -8.18 -7.28
C ARG A 27 15.32 -7.18 -7.05
N LYS A 28 14.18 -7.38 -7.73
CA LYS A 28 13.00 -6.51 -7.56
C LYS A 28 12.57 -6.46 -6.09
N ARG A 29 12.47 -7.62 -5.43
CA ARG A 29 12.07 -7.69 -4.02
C ARG A 29 13.09 -7.03 -3.09
N ARG A 30 14.39 -7.16 -3.36
CA ARG A 30 15.43 -6.44 -2.61
C ARG A 30 15.25 -4.92 -2.69
N VAL A 31 14.96 -4.40 -3.91
CA VAL A 31 14.69 -2.96 -4.14
C VAL A 31 13.48 -2.51 -3.34
N GLU A 32 12.37 -3.26 -3.40
CA GLU A 32 11.14 -2.94 -2.67
C GLU A 32 11.38 -2.88 -1.16
N ILE A 33 12.03 -3.88 -0.58
CA ILE A 33 12.37 -3.91 0.85
C ILE A 33 13.24 -2.71 1.22
N THR A 34 14.28 -2.43 0.45
CA THR A 34 15.19 -1.31 0.72
C THR A 34 14.47 0.03 0.61
N ALA A 35 13.64 0.24 -0.42
CA ALA A 35 12.89 1.48 -0.61
C ALA A 35 11.94 1.76 0.56
N VAL A 36 11.19 0.77 1.01
CA VAL A 36 10.26 0.90 2.14
C VAL A 36 11.01 1.23 3.44
N HIS A 37 12.15 0.57 3.71
CA HIS A 37 12.95 0.88 4.90
C HIS A 37 13.67 2.24 4.80
N SER A 38 14.03 2.68 3.59
CA SER A 38 14.52 4.04 3.38
C SER A 38 13.49 5.10 3.75
N LEU A 39 12.23 4.87 3.37
CA LEU A 39 11.11 5.74 3.79
C LEU A 39 10.93 5.72 5.31
N LEU A 40 10.92 4.52 5.94
CA LEU A 40 10.80 4.39 7.39
C LEU A 40 11.89 5.19 8.11
N HIS A 41 13.14 4.98 7.74
CA HIS A 41 14.28 5.68 8.36
C HIS A 41 14.26 7.20 8.11
N ALA A 42 13.82 7.63 6.93
CA ALA A 42 13.67 9.06 6.62
C ALA A 42 12.56 9.72 7.44
N MET A 43 11.44 8.99 7.69
CA MET A 43 10.30 9.51 8.45
C MET A 43 10.52 9.51 9.96
N THR A 44 11.28 8.54 10.48
CA THR A 44 11.49 8.36 11.93
C THR A 44 12.84 8.85 12.41
N SER A 45 13.80 9.08 11.52
CA SER A 45 15.22 9.33 11.82
C SER A 45 15.90 8.20 12.63
N ASP A 46 15.26 7.03 12.72
CA ASP A 46 15.76 5.87 13.44
C ASP A 46 16.07 4.71 12.48
N ARG A 47 17.37 4.44 12.29
CA ARG A 47 17.86 3.38 11.40
C ARG A 47 17.79 1.99 12.02
N SER A 48 17.50 1.85 13.30
CA SER A 48 17.36 0.55 13.97
C SER A 48 16.01 -0.10 13.73
N LEU A 49 15.00 0.67 13.34
CA LEU A 49 13.65 0.16 13.09
C LEU A 49 13.60 -0.77 11.88
N PHE A 50 12.82 -1.82 12.01
CA PHE A 50 12.63 -2.84 10.98
C PHE A 50 11.15 -3.17 10.83
N ILE A 51 10.68 -3.28 9.57
CA ILE A 51 9.32 -3.73 9.26
C ILE A 51 9.32 -5.23 9.08
N GLY A 52 8.75 -5.91 10.07
CA GLY A 52 8.42 -7.33 10.01
C GLY A 52 7.00 -7.56 9.47
N HIS A 53 6.64 -8.83 9.31
CA HIS A 53 5.28 -9.24 8.92
C HIS A 53 4.80 -10.37 9.84
N THR A 54 3.54 -10.31 10.23
CA THR A 54 2.88 -11.42 10.94
C THR A 54 2.73 -12.63 10.01
N PRO A 55 2.38 -13.82 10.53
CA PRO A 55 2.08 -14.98 9.69
C PRO A 55 0.99 -14.72 8.63
N GLU A 56 0.04 -13.82 8.93
CA GLU A 56 -1.04 -13.39 8.05
C GLU A 56 -0.59 -12.31 7.04
N GLY A 57 0.69 -11.89 7.09
CA GLY A 57 1.27 -10.90 6.17
C GLY A 57 1.08 -9.44 6.58
N ARG A 58 0.55 -9.16 7.79
CA ARG A 58 0.35 -7.79 8.27
C ARG A 58 1.69 -7.17 8.66
N PRO A 59 2.04 -5.97 8.19
CA PRO A 59 3.28 -5.31 8.58
C PRO A 59 3.21 -4.81 10.03
N PHE A 60 4.34 -4.85 10.72
CA PHE A 60 4.55 -4.24 12.03
C PHE A 60 5.97 -3.69 12.15
N ILE A 61 6.21 -2.74 13.05
CA ILE A 61 7.55 -2.20 13.29
C ILE A 61 8.13 -2.86 14.54
N THR A 62 9.27 -3.52 14.38
CA THR A 62 9.95 -4.19 15.48
C THR A 62 10.47 -3.16 16.50
N GLY A 63 10.11 -3.34 17.76
CA GLY A 63 10.54 -2.45 18.84
C GLY A 63 9.79 -1.12 18.92
N SER A 64 8.65 -1.01 18.24
CA SER A 64 7.80 0.19 18.26
C SER A 64 6.32 -0.20 18.28
N ASP A 65 5.51 0.66 18.88
CA ASP A 65 4.04 0.61 18.89
C ASP A 65 3.40 1.35 17.70
N MET A 66 4.21 1.95 16.86
CA MET A 66 3.70 2.63 15.65
C MET A 66 2.95 1.66 14.73
N LEU A 67 1.76 2.06 14.35
CA LEU A 67 0.98 1.41 13.31
C LEU A 67 1.59 1.76 11.95
N VAL A 68 1.63 0.77 11.07
CA VAL A 68 2.27 0.90 9.76
C VAL A 68 1.43 0.29 8.66
N SER A 69 1.37 0.95 7.52
CA SER A 69 0.86 0.39 6.27
C SER A 69 1.87 0.61 5.16
N VAL A 70 2.06 -0.41 4.34
CA VAL A 70 3.06 -0.43 3.28
C VAL A 70 2.39 -0.79 1.95
N SER A 71 2.79 -0.14 0.90
CA SER A 71 2.51 -0.57 -0.48
C SER A 71 3.68 -0.29 -1.39
N HIS A 72 3.86 -1.10 -2.40
CA HIS A 72 4.85 -0.91 -3.44
C HIS A 72 4.36 -1.49 -4.77
N THR A 73 4.73 -0.82 -5.83
CA THR A 73 4.50 -1.24 -7.21
C THR A 73 5.76 -0.97 -8.03
N ASP A 74 5.70 -1.17 -9.33
CA ASP A 74 6.88 -0.95 -10.18
C ASP A 74 7.33 0.52 -10.16
N GLY A 75 8.55 0.76 -9.67
CA GLY A 75 9.15 2.09 -9.54
C GLY A 75 8.68 2.94 -8.36
N TYR A 76 7.73 2.48 -7.52
CA TYR A 76 7.16 3.26 -6.43
C TYR A 76 7.04 2.47 -5.14
N ALA A 77 7.19 3.16 -4.01
CA ALA A 77 6.88 2.65 -2.67
C ALA A 77 6.15 3.72 -1.87
N ALA A 78 5.23 3.29 -1.02
CA ALA A 78 4.49 4.15 -0.10
C ALA A 78 4.51 3.55 1.31
N LEU A 79 4.63 4.43 2.29
CA LEU A 79 4.62 4.11 3.70
C LEU A 79 3.72 5.09 4.45
N MET A 80 2.89 4.58 5.35
CA MET A 80 2.08 5.38 6.25
C MET A 80 2.32 4.92 7.69
N LEU A 81 2.54 5.88 8.59
CA LEU A 81 2.83 5.63 10.01
C LEU A 81 1.86 6.40 10.90
N SER A 82 1.50 5.84 12.04
CA SER A 82 0.71 6.50 13.06
C SER A 82 0.98 5.92 14.44
N HIS A 83 0.91 6.74 15.49
CA HIS A 83 0.95 6.27 16.89
C HIS A 83 -0.43 5.97 17.48
N GLU A 84 -1.49 6.55 16.93
CA GLU A 84 -2.80 6.53 17.57
C GLU A 84 -3.89 5.90 16.71
N LYS A 85 -3.82 6.11 15.39
CA LYS A 85 -4.90 5.77 14.46
C LYS A 85 -4.49 4.64 13.53
N ASN A 86 -5.43 3.76 13.23
CA ASN A 86 -5.22 2.78 12.17
C ASN A 86 -4.96 3.51 10.84
N VAL A 87 -4.08 2.95 10.03
CA VAL A 87 -3.65 3.53 8.75
C VAL A 87 -3.63 2.49 7.64
N ALA A 88 -3.98 2.91 6.45
CA ALA A 88 -3.82 2.09 5.25
C ALA A 88 -3.41 2.95 4.06
N VAL A 89 -2.51 2.44 3.25
CA VAL A 89 -2.02 3.05 2.02
C VAL A 89 -1.89 2.02 0.91
N ASP A 90 -2.24 2.42 -0.30
CA ASP A 90 -1.95 1.67 -1.51
C ASP A 90 -1.40 2.58 -2.61
N ILE A 91 -0.49 2.05 -3.43
CA ILE A 91 0.11 2.73 -4.57
C ILE A 91 0.22 1.79 -5.76
N GLU A 92 -0.25 2.24 -6.92
CA GLU A 92 -0.15 1.49 -8.17
C GLU A 92 0.33 2.37 -9.31
N TYR A 93 1.25 1.86 -10.14
CA TYR A 93 1.64 2.54 -11.35
C TYR A 93 0.53 2.49 -12.41
N VAL A 94 0.43 3.56 -13.20
CA VAL A 94 -0.59 3.65 -14.25
C VAL A 94 -0.25 2.68 -15.38
N SER A 95 -1.12 1.68 -15.59
CA SER A 95 -0.99 0.70 -16.67
C SER A 95 -2.36 0.13 -17.04
N ASP A 96 -2.43 -0.57 -18.17
CA ASP A 96 -3.61 -1.30 -18.61
C ASP A 96 -3.79 -2.67 -17.92
N ARG A 97 -2.88 -3.04 -17.03
CA ARG A 97 -2.94 -4.31 -16.29
C ARG A 97 -4.24 -4.46 -15.51
N VAL A 98 -4.77 -3.36 -14.96
CA VAL A 98 -6.02 -3.33 -14.20
C VAL A 98 -7.22 -3.80 -15.02
N GLU A 99 -7.21 -3.59 -16.34
CA GLU A 99 -8.28 -4.05 -17.25
C GLU A 99 -8.41 -5.58 -17.24
N ARG A 100 -7.28 -6.27 -17.19
CA ARG A 100 -7.24 -7.75 -17.22
C ARG A 100 -7.75 -8.39 -15.93
N ILE A 101 -7.72 -7.64 -14.83
CA ILE A 101 -8.14 -8.14 -13.51
C ILE A 101 -9.46 -7.53 -13.04
N ALA A 102 -10.07 -6.64 -13.83
CA ALA A 102 -11.27 -5.90 -13.44
C ALA A 102 -12.39 -6.81 -12.91
N GLY A 103 -12.65 -7.94 -13.58
CA GLY A 103 -13.65 -8.92 -13.13
C GLY A 103 -13.37 -9.58 -11.78
N ARG A 104 -12.18 -9.41 -11.19
CA ARG A 104 -11.85 -9.96 -9.86
C ARG A 104 -12.23 -9.03 -8.71
N PHE A 105 -12.39 -7.73 -8.99
CA PHE A 105 -12.63 -6.73 -7.94
C PHE A 105 -13.81 -5.80 -8.22
N MET A 106 -14.15 -5.55 -9.50
CA MET A 106 -15.32 -4.74 -9.84
C MET A 106 -16.60 -5.52 -9.55
N ARG A 107 -17.56 -4.87 -8.93
CA ARG A 107 -18.91 -5.36 -8.70
C ARG A 107 -19.80 -4.95 -9.86
N ASP A 108 -20.93 -5.66 -10.08
CA ASP A 108 -21.90 -5.34 -11.14
C ASP A 108 -22.62 -4.01 -10.89
N ASP A 109 -22.67 -3.55 -9.63
CA ASP A 109 -23.28 -2.29 -9.21
C ASP A 109 -22.29 -1.11 -9.17
N GLU A 110 -21.04 -1.32 -9.60
CA GLU A 110 -20.00 -0.29 -9.71
C GLU A 110 -19.74 0.08 -11.18
N THR A 111 -19.45 1.35 -11.43
CA THR A 111 -19.16 1.83 -12.79
C THR A 111 -17.80 2.53 -12.86
N ALA A 112 -16.95 2.06 -13.74
CA ALA A 112 -15.68 2.71 -14.07
C ALA A 112 -15.64 3.03 -15.58
N THR A 113 -15.49 4.29 -15.92
CA THR A 113 -15.62 4.79 -17.29
C THR A 113 -14.33 4.71 -18.12
N CYS A 114 -13.17 4.50 -17.45
CA CYS A 114 -11.87 4.41 -18.10
C CYS A 114 -10.87 3.64 -17.23
N THR A 115 -9.71 3.31 -17.81
CA THR A 115 -8.61 2.60 -17.12
C THR A 115 -8.20 3.27 -15.81
N LEU A 116 -8.06 4.61 -15.80
CA LEU A 116 -7.69 5.34 -14.60
C LEU A 116 -8.75 5.23 -13.50
N SER A 117 -10.03 5.29 -13.86
CA SER A 117 -11.13 5.07 -12.92
C SER A 117 -11.09 3.66 -12.32
N ARG A 118 -10.82 2.62 -13.14
CA ARG A 118 -10.64 1.25 -12.66
C ARG A 118 -9.45 1.10 -11.75
N LEU A 119 -8.35 1.78 -12.05
CA LEU A 119 -7.16 1.76 -11.21
C LEU A 119 -7.43 2.40 -9.84
N ILE A 120 -8.21 3.49 -9.78
CA ILE A 120 -8.64 4.07 -8.50
C ILE A 120 -9.54 3.08 -7.74
N HIS A 121 -10.49 2.39 -8.42
CA HIS A 121 -11.30 1.35 -7.75
C HIS A 121 -10.41 0.26 -7.13
N TRP A 122 -9.43 -0.22 -7.88
CA TRP A 122 -8.47 -1.22 -7.39
C TRP A 122 -7.71 -0.72 -6.16
N CYS A 123 -7.04 0.44 -6.25
CA CYS A 123 -6.27 1.00 -5.14
C CYS A 123 -7.14 1.27 -3.89
N VAL A 124 -8.37 1.80 -4.08
CA VAL A 124 -9.28 2.04 -2.96
C VAL A 124 -9.65 0.74 -2.27
N LYS A 125 -9.98 -0.32 -3.03
CA LYS A 125 -10.32 -1.63 -2.45
C LYS A 125 -9.13 -2.27 -1.73
N GLU A 126 -7.92 -2.15 -2.27
CA GLU A 126 -6.69 -2.57 -1.59
C GLU A 126 -6.47 -1.79 -0.28
N THR A 127 -6.72 -0.48 -0.27
CA THR A 127 -6.61 0.35 0.93
C THR A 127 -7.63 -0.07 1.98
N VAL A 128 -8.89 -0.28 1.61
CA VAL A 128 -9.94 -0.77 2.53
C VAL A 128 -9.62 -2.17 3.06
N TYR A 129 -9.18 -3.07 2.19
CA TYR A 129 -8.75 -4.41 2.57
C TYR A 129 -7.62 -4.37 3.61
N LYS A 130 -6.60 -3.55 3.40
CA LYS A 130 -5.50 -3.37 4.37
C LYS A 130 -5.98 -2.78 5.69
N TYR A 131 -6.88 -1.80 5.64
CA TYR A 131 -7.43 -1.15 6.83
C TYR A 131 -8.23 -2.11 7.70
N PHE A 132 -9.10 -2.90 7.09
CA PHE A 132 -9.90 -3.93 7.76
C PHE A 132 -9.25 -5.33 7.71
N SER A 133 -7.92 -5.40 7.72
CA SER A 133 -7.17 -6.65 7.53
C SER A 133 -7.54 -7.79 8.50
N GLY A 134 -8.08 -7.48 9.69
CA GLY A 134 -8.60 -8.46 10.63
C GLY A 134 -9.90 -9.13 10.19
N GLN A 135 -10.62 -8.58 9.22
CA GLN A 135 -11.92 -9.08 8.77
C GLN A 135 -11.82 -10.02 7.57
N ASN A 136 -10.65 -10.13 6.94
CA ASN A 136 -10.42 -10.95 5.74
C ASN A 136 -11.47 -10.70 4.63
N LEU A 137 -11.67 -9.43 4.26
CA LEU A 137 -12.64 -9.01 3.24
C LEU A 137 -12.27 -9.57 1.87
N GLY A 138 -13.26 -10.00 1.09
CA GLY A 138 -13.10 -10.13 -0.35
C GLY A 138 -13.31 -8.77 -1.05
N TYR A 139 -12.78 -8.60 -2.27
CA TYR A 139 -12.98 -7.33 -3.01
C TYR A 139 -14.44 -7.03 -3.31
N HIS A 140 -15.29 -8.05 -3.40
CA HIS A 140 -16.73 -7.91 -3.59
C HIS A 140 -17.48 -7.59 -2.29
N ASP A 141 -16.84 -7.75 -1.12
CA ASP A 141 -17.37 -7.26 0.17
C ASP A 141 -17.17 -5.75 0.33
N ILE A 142 -16.45 -5.11 -0.60
CA ILE A 142 -16.17 -3.67 -0.61
C ILE A 142 -16.92 -3.05 -1.79
N ARG A 143 -17.82 -2.12 -1.53
CA ARG A 143 -18.56 -1.39 -2.56
C ARG A 143 -18.15 0.08 -2.58
N LEU A 144 -17.75 0.57 -3.74
CA LEU A 144 -17.44 1.99 -3.92
C LEU A 144 -18.66 2.75 -4.43
N HIS A 145 -18.90 3.91 -3.83
CA HIS A 145 -19.88 4.85 -4.37
C HIS A 145 -19.34 5.51 -5.64
N ALA A 146 -20.25 5.96 -6.50
CA ALA A 146 -19.87 6.71 -7.69
C ALA A 146 -19.13 7.99 -7.31
N PHE A 147 -18.04 8.27 -8.01
CA PHE A 147 -17.22 9.46 -7.77
C PHE A 147 -16.85 10.15 -9.10
N ARG A 148 -16.57 11.44 -9.00
CA ARG A 148 -16.08 12.21 -10.15
C ARG A 148 -14.55 12.08 -10.22
N LEU A 149 -14.06 11.64 -11.38
CA LEU A 149 -12.62 11.53 -11.61
C LEU A 149 -11.94 12.91 -11.59
N SER A 150 -10.89 13.04 -10.79
CA SER A 150 -10.06 14.25 -10.66
C SER A 150 -8.61 13.86 -10.34
N LYS A 151 -7.71 14.85 -10.28
CA LYS A 151 -6.31 14.59 -9.88
C LYS A 151 -6.18 14.20 -8.40
N GLU A 152 -7.12 14.63 -7.56
CA GLU A 152 -7.21 14.26 -6.15
C GLU A 152 -8.66 14.37 -5.67
N GLY A 153 -9.01 13.59 -4.65
CA GLY A 153 -10.34 13.56 -4.08
C GLY A 153 -10.48 12.47 -3.04
N SER A 154 -11.72 12.12 -2.75
CA SER A 154 -12.05 10.95 -1.92
C SER A 154 -13.14 10.11 -2.58
N VAL A 155 -13.13 8.83 -2.27
CA VAL A 155 -14.15 7.86 -2.65
C VAL A 155 -14.75 7.29 -1.38
N ILE A 156 -16.07 7.25 -1.31
CA ILE A 156 -16.76 6.56 -0.23
C ILE A 156 -16.80 5.06 -0.57
N ALA A 157 -16.39 4.26 0.38
CA ALA A 157 -16.40 2.80 0.29
C ALA A 157 -17.18 2.20 1.46
N ASP A 158 -18.09 1.28 1.15
CA ASP A 158 -18.80 0.48 2.13
C ASP A 158 -18.08 -0.84 2.36
N ASN A 159 -17.86 -1.18 3.61
CA ASN A 159 -17.60 -2.53 4.03
C ASN A 159 -18.95 -3.24 4.22
N LEU A 160 -19.32 -4.12 3.32
CA LEU A 160 -20.63 -4.77 3.31
C LEU A 160 -20.79 -5.85 4.39
N ARG A 161 -19.69 -6.25 5.09
CA ARG A 161 -19.78 -7.24 6.17
C ARG A 161 -20.30 -6.66 7.48
N ASP A 162 -19.93 -5.43 7.76
CA ASP A 162 -20.31 -4.76 9.02
C ASP A 162 -21.09 -3.46 8.79
N SER A 163 -21.38 -3.12 7.54
CA SER A 163 -22.07 -1.91 7.12
C SER A 163 -21.33 -0.61 7.50
N THR A 164 -20.00 -0.67 7.61
CA THR A 164 -19.18 0.52 7.87
C THR A 164 -18.92 1.28 6.58
N GLU A 165 -19.20 2.57 6.57
CA GLU A 165 -18.85 3.50 5.51
C GLU A 165 -17.51 4.18 5.84
N SER A 166 -16.62 4.31 4.85
CA SER A 166 -15.31 4.92 5.00
C SER A 166 -14.96 5.81 3.83
N ALA A 167 -14.35 6.97 4.10
CA ALA A 167 -13.81 7.84 3.07
C ALA A 167 -12.33 7.51 2.81
N VAL A 168 -12.01 7.13 1.59
CA VAL A 168 -10.65 6.85 1.14
C VAL A 168 -10.16 7.99 0.26
N ALA A 169 -9.12 8.69 0.67
CA ALA A 169 -8.49 9.73 -0.13
C ALA A 169 -7.70 9.13 -1.27
N TYR A 170 -7.67 9.81 -2.44
CA TYR A 170 -6.82 9.40 -3.54
C TYR A 170 -6.07 10.59 -4.17
N ARG A 171 -4.92 10.30 -4.76
CA ARG A 171 -4.12 11.24 -5.55
C ARG A 171 -3.63 10.55 -6.81
N VAL A 172 -3.89 11.19 -7.96
CA VAL A 172 -3.33 10.80 -9.26
C VAL A 172 -2.15 11.72 -9.56
N ARG A 173 -1.02 11.13 -9.89
CA ARG A 173 0.19 11.83 -10.32
C ARG A 173 0.70 11.22 -11.62
N ASP A 174 1.68 11.86 -12.24
CA ASP A 174 2.31 11.31 -13.42
C ASP A 174 2.93 9.96 -13.10
N GLY A 175 2.33 8.90 -13.65
CA GLY A 175 2.81 7.53 -13.52
C GLY A 175 2.21 6.69 -12.39
N TYR A 176 1.47 7.25 -11.40
CA TYR A 176 0.87 6.45 -10.32
C TYR A 176 -0.44 6.99 -9.76
N VAL A 177 -1.18 6.10 -9.11
CA VAL A 177 -2.31 6.41 -8.21
C VAL A 177 -1.90 6.01 -6.80
N LEU A 178 -2.13 6.91 -5.85
CA LEU A 178 -1.96 6.69 -4.42
C LEU A 178 -3.32 6.81 -3.73
N THR A 179 -3.67 5.86 -2.86
CA THR A 179 -4.86 5.92 -2.00
C THR A 179 -4.47 5.71 -0.55
N TYR A 180 -5.18 6.36 0.37
CA TYR A 180 -4.90 6.24 1.80
C TYR A 180 -6.12 6.57 2.65
N MET A 181 -6.17 5.97 3.84
CA MET A 181 -7.15 6.27 4.86
C MET A 181 -6.56 6.11 6.27
N PHE A 182 -7.17 6.78 7.23
CA PHE A 182 -6.81 6.73 8.65
C PHE A 182 -8.05 7.04 9.51
N GLY A 183 -8.09 6.49 10.73
CA GLY A 183 -9.21 6.73 11.64
C GLY A 183 -9.10 5.93 12.94
#